data_3ae8881782f9c4990a353ec13347b080
#
_entry.id   3ae8881782f9c4990a353ec13347b080
#
_cell.length_a   1.000
_cell.length_b   1.000
_cell.length_c   1.000
_cell.angle_alpha   90.00
_cell.angle_beta   90.00
_cell.angle_gamma   90.00
#
_symmetry.space_group_name_H-M   'P 1'
#
loop_
_entity.id
_entity.type
_entity.pdbx_description
1 polymer ?
#
loop_
_entity_poly.entity_id
_entity_poly.type
_entity_poly.pdbx_seq_one_letter_code
_entity_poly.pdbx_strand_id
1 'polypeptide(L)'
;MKESMTVSKTLAFSLINNELKESLINEFEKTKNQGIHIHVPEGATPKDGPSAGAAITLVIYSLLTKKKIKNDFAITGEICLRGNITAIGGLELKILGGLKSGITNFIYPEENLKDFNLLYEKHLTLLKNFNFYKVNNIYEAIDLMLI
;
A
#
# COMPACT_ATOMS: atom_id res chain seq x y z
N MET A 1 9.98 9.44 2.01
CA MET A 1 9.88 8.34 1.03
C MET A 1 11.00 7.29 1.10
N LYS A 2 12.30 7.62 1.15
CA LYS A 2 13.39 6.60 1.25
C LYS A 2 13.20 5.65 2.44
N GLU A 3 12.88 6.18 3.61
CA GLU A 3 12.62 5.39 4.80
C GLU A 3 11.42 4.44 4.60
N SER A 4 10.31 4.94 4.05
CA SER A 4 9.14 4.12 3.75
C SER A 4 9.46 2.97 2.80
N MET A 5 10.31 3.18 1.79
CA MET A 5 10.77 2.12 0.89
C MET A 5 11.60 1.07 1.62
N THR A 6 12.47 1.48 2.54
CA THR A 6 13.31 0.57 3.33
C THR A 6 12.44 -0.25 4.29
N VAL A 7 11.54 0.39 5.01
CA VAL A 7 10.57 -0.28 5.91
C VAL A 7 9.71 -1.27 5.13
N SER A 8 9.17 -0.85 3.98
CA SER A 8 8.33 -1.69 3.12
C SER A 8 9.03 -2.94 2.62
N LYS A 9 10.30 -2.82 2.21
CA LYS A 9 11.14 -3.98 1.80
C LYS A 9 11.33 -4.95 2.94
N THR A 10 11.75 -4.46 4.10
CA THR A 10 12.00 -5.28 5.29
C THR A 10 10.72 -5.99 5.73
N LEU A 11 9.62 -5.25 5.81
CA LEU A 11 8.34 -5.81 6.23
C LEU A 11 7.81 -6.84 5.23
N ALA A 12 7.76 -6.52 3.94
CA ALA A 12 7.27 -7.45 2.92
C ALA A 12 8.03 -8.78 2.94
N PHE A 13 9.37 -8.74 3.12
CA PHE A 13 10.17 -9.95 3.26
C PHE A 13 9.88 -10.70 4.56
N SER A 14 9.54 -10.00 5.65
CA SER A 14 9.18 -10.64 6.92
C SER A 14 7.84 -11.38 6.87
N LEU A 15 6.92 -10.94 6.02
CA LEU A 15 5.55 -11.49 5.89
C LEU A 15 5.48 -12.82 5.13
N ILE A 16 6.47 -13.16 4.33
CA ILE A 16 6.50 -14.43 3.58
C ILE A 16 6.93 -15.59 4.47
N ASN A 17 6.52 -16.80 4.12
CA ASN A 17 6.87 -18.01 4.87
C ASN A 17 8.37 -18.38 4.74
N ASN A 18 8.87 -19.23 5.62
CA ASN A 18 10.29 -19.59 5.66
C ASN A 18 10.77 -20.32 4.42
N GLU A 19 9.97 -21.22 3.85
CA GLU A 19 10.33 -21.95 2.62
C GLU A 19 10.57 -21.00 1.45
N LEU A 20 9.69 -20.02 1.28
CA LEU A 20 9.83 -18.99 0.24
C LEU A 20 11.02 -18.09 0.52
N LYS A 21 11.28 -17.74 1.80
CA LYS A 21 12.48 -16.96 2.18
C LYS A 21 13.78 -17.68 1.78
N GLU A 22 13.90 -18.93 2.10
CA GLU A 22 15.08 -19.73 1.75
C GLU A 22 15.28 -19.85 0.24
N SER A 23 14.19 -20.06 -0.49
CA SER A 23 14.21 -20.10 -1.96
C SER A 23 14.69 -18.78 -2.56
N LEU A 24 14.17 -17.65 -2.07
CA LEU A 24 14.54 -16.30 -2.54
C LEU A 24 15.98 -15.94 -2.19
N ILE A 25 16.45 -16.29 -1.00
CA ILE A 25 17.86 -16.08 -0.59
C ILE A 25 18.78 -16.84 -1.54
N ASN A 26 18.51 -18.11 -1.80
CA ASN A 26 19.29 -18.92 -2.72
C ASN A 26 19.29 -18.37 -4.15
N GLU A 27 18.15 -17.84 -4.60
CA GLU A 27 18.04 -17.19 -5.92
C GLU A 27 18.85 -15.89 -5.98
N PHE A 28 18.75 -15.04 -4.96
CA PHE A 28 19.53 -13.80 -4.88
C PHE A 28 21.03 -14.02 -4.80
N GLU A 29 21.49 -15.06 -4.08
CA GLU A 29 22.89 -15.45 -4.04
C GLU A 29 23.42 -15.90 -5.40
N LYS A 30 22.60 -16.61 -6.18
CA LYS A 30 22.95 -17.07 -7.54
C LYS A 30 23.00 -15.93 -8.55
N THR A 31 22.07 -14.99 -8.44
CA THR A 31 21.91 -13.90 -9.42
C THR A 31 22.81 -12.70 -9.17
N LYS A 32 23.53 -12.66 -8.06
CA LYS A 32 24.46 -11.60 -7.62
C LYS A 32 24.03 -10.21 -8.09
N ASN A 33 23.70 -9.30 -7.21
CA ASN A 33 23.32 -7.89 -7.50
C ASN A 33 21.87 -7.64 -7.96
N GLN A 34 21.01 -8.61 -8.05
CA GLN A 34 19.58 -8.38 -8.28
C GLN A 34 18.86 -8.21 -6.95
N GLY A 35 18.72 -6.97 -6.51
CA GLY A 35 17.84 -6.58 -5.43
C GLY A 35 16.49 -6.13 -5.96
N ILE A 36 15.60 -5.70 -5.05
CA ILE A 36 14.35 -5.05 -5.43
C ILE A 36 14.64 -3.62 -5.85
N HIS A 37 14.31 -3.29 -7.10
CA HIS A 37 14.33 -1.93 -7.62
C HIS A 37 12.93 -1.31 -7.51
N ILE A 38 12.83 -0.17 -6.82
CA ILE A 38 11.58 0.58 -6.69
C ILE A 38 11.68 1.81 -7.58
N HIS A 39 10.88 1.89 -8.62
CA HIS A 39 10.78 3.03 -9.51
C HIS A 39 9.45 3.76 -9.29
N VAL A 40 9.54 5.04 -8.99
CA VAL A 40 8.39 5.95 -8.90
C VAL A 40 8.53 6.94 -10.05
N PRO A 41 7.63 6.91 -11.05
CA PRO A 41 7.69 7.81 -12.19
C PRO A 41 7.74 9.30 -11.82
N GLU A 42 8.10 10.15 -12.79
CA GLU A 42 8.23 11.60 -12.62
C GLU A 42 9.27 12.01 -11.57
N GLY A 43 10.51 11.55 -11.76
CA GLY A 43 11.62 11.79 -10.83
C GLY A 43 11.92 13.26 -10.53
N ALA A 44 11.56 14.18 -11.42
CA ALA A 44 11.73 15.63 -11.23
C ALA A 44 10.70 16.22 -10.24
N THR A 45 9.60 15.53 -9.96
CA THR A 45 8.59 15.98 -8.99
C THR A 45 9.00 15.48 -7.60
N PRO A 46 9.24 16.37 -6.61
CA PRO A 46 9.49 15.96 -5.24
C PRO A 46 8.36 15.08 -4.70
N LYS A 47 8.72 13.95 -4.13
CA LYS A 47 7.78 13.01 -3.50
C LYS A 47 8.17 12.87 -2.05
N ASP A 48 7.42 13.56 -1.19
CA ASP A 48 7.59 13.54 0.24
C ASP A 48 6.46 12.77 0.92
N GLY A 49 6.75 12.35 2.13
CA GLY A 49 5.79 11.73 3.02
C GLY A 49 5.79 10.20 2.99
N PRO A 50 5.33 9.62 4.11
CA PRO A 50 5.33 8.18 4.36
C PRO A 50 4.08 7.46 3.85
N SER A 51 3.09 8.18 3.31
CA SER A 51 1.74 7.68 3.04
C SER A 51 1.62 6.61 1.95
N ALA A 52 2.69 6.36 1.19
CA ALA A 52 2.77 5.29 0.21
C ALA A 52 3.30 3.96 0.78
N GLY A 53 3.69 3.92 2.06
CA GLY A 53 4.33 2.76 2.65
C GLY A 53 3.52 1.48 2.56
N ALA A 54 2.23 1.55 2.86
CA ALA A 54 1.33 0.39 2.74
C ALA A 54 1.24 -0.11 1.29
N ALA A 55 1.10 0.79 0.31
CA ALA A 55 1.04 0.43 -1.11
C ALA A 55 2.34 -0.23 -1.59
N ILE A 56 3.51 0.34 -1.22
CA ILE A 56 4.81 -0.21 -1.58
C ILE A 56 5.00 -1.60 -0.97
N THR A 57 4.61 -1.80 0.29
CA THR A 57 4.68 -3.11 0.97
C THR A 57 3.86 -4.17 0.23
N LEU A 58 2.62 -3.83 -0.15
CA LEU A 58 1.75 -4.74 -0.90
C LEU A 58 2.31 -5.10 -2.27
N VAL A 59 2.86 -4.14 -3.01
CA VAL A 59 3.48 -4.40 -4.31
C VAL A 59 4.69 -5.33 -4.17
N ILE A 60 5.56 -5.11 -3.19
CA ILE A 60 6.71 -5.98 -2.95
C ILE A 60 6.24 -7.37 -2.51
N TYR A 61 5.28 -7.46 -1.60
CA TYR A 61 4.72 -8.73 -1.15
C TYR A 61 4.07 -9.52 -2.30
N SER A 62 3.30 -8.85 -3.15
CA SER A 62 2.72 -9.42 -4.37
C SER A 62 3.80 -9.99 -5.29
N LEU A 63 4.87 -9.22 -5.52
CA LEU A 63 6.00 -9.66 -6.35
C LEU A 63 6.67 -10.92 -5.78
N LEU A 64 6.96 -10.92 -4.48
CA LEU A 64 7.64 -12.04 -3.82
C LEU A 64 6.78 -13.31 -3.76
N THR A 65 5.48 -13.17 -3.53
CA THR A 65 4.54 -14.29 -3.41
C THR A 65 3.90 -14.70 -4.72
N LYS A 66 4.15 -13.95 -5.81
CA LYS A 66 3.53 -14.12 -7.14
C LYS A 66 1.99 -14.05 -7.13
N LYS A 67 1.41 -13.43 -6.10
CA LYS A 67 -0.01 -13.14 -6.01
C LYS A 67 -0.33 -11.85 -6.74
N LYS A 68 -1.47 -11.80 -7.42
CA LYS A 68 -1.88 -10.60 -8.17
C LYS A 68 -2.59 -9.61 -7.26
N ILE A 69 -2.36 -8.32 -7.52
CA ILE A 69 -3.13 -7.23 -6.89
C ILE A 69 -4.36 -6.95 -7.76
N LYS A 70 -5.52 -6.78 -7.13
CA LYS A 70 -6.75 -6.32 -7.79
C LYS A 70 -6.52 -4.91 -8.34
N ASN A 71 -6.90 -4.68 -9.58
CA ASN A 71 -6.60 -3.43 -10.31
C ASN A 71 -7.58 -2.28 -10.06
N ASP A 72 -8.67 -2.55 -9.37
CA ASP A 72 -9.73 -1.60 -9.01
C ASP A 72 -9.61 -1.07 -7.57
N PHE A 73 -8.52 -1.43 -6.88
CA PHE A 73 -8.20 -1.02 -5.52
C PHE A 73 -7.14 0.06 -5.46
N ALA A 74 -7.30 1.00 -4.54
CA ALA A 74 -6.25 1.91 -4.08
C ALA A 74 -6.11 1.84 -2.56
N ILE A 75 -4.91 2.04 -2.07
CA ILE A 75 -4.60 2.11 -0.64
C ILE A 75 -3.71 3.29 -0.33
N THR A 76 -3.94 3.91 0.81
CA THR A 76 -3.01 4.87 1.42
C THR A 76 -2.79 4.51 2.88
N GLY A 77 -1.60 4.75 3.38
CA GLY A 77 -1.25 4.49 4.78
C GLY A 77 0.25 4.56 4.99
N GLU A 78 0.66 5.11 6.12
CA GLU A 78 2.01 4.95 6.63
C GLU A 78 2.17 3.56 7.21
N ILE A 79 3.33 2.93 7.01
CA ILE A 79 3.59 1.57 7.46
C ILE A 79 4.76 1.53 8.43
N CYS A 80 4.66 0.76 9.50
CA CYS A 80 5.76 0.48 10.41
C CYS A 80 6.23 -0.98 10.30
N LEU A 81 7.41 -1.29 10.87
CA LEU A 81 7.98 -2.64 10.85
C LEU A 81 7.12 -3.71 11.54
N ARG A 82 6.17 -3.31 12.37
CA ARG A 82 5.20 -4.23 13.00
C ARG A 82 4.01 -4.57 12.09
N GLY A 83 3.92 -3.90 10.93
CA GLY A 83 2.81 -4.09 10.01
C GLY A 83 1.60 -3.21 10.28
N ASN A 84 1.64 -2.30 11.26
CA ASN A 84 0.55 -1.37 11.52
C ASN A 84 0.49 -0.32 10.41
N ILE A 85 -0.74 0.02 10.02
CA ILE A 85 -1.04 1.08 9.05
C ILE A 85 -1.61 2.26 9.83
N THR A 86 -0.93 3.41 9.76
CA THR A 86 -1.25 4.60 10.55
C THR A 86 -1.72 5.76 9.68
N ALA A 87 -2.28 6.79 10.35
CA ALA A 87 -2.91 7.94 9.72
C ALA A 87 -2.03 8.68 8.72
N ILE A 88 -2.68 9.24 7.72
CA ILE A 88 -2.06 10.06 6.66
C ILE A 88 -2.77 11.41 6.53
N GLY A 89 -2.11 12.37 5.91
CA GLY A 89 -2.71 13.63 5.53
C GLY A 89 -3.35 13.61 4.15
N GLY A 90 -4.34 14.50 3.94
CA GLY A 90 -4.94 14.75 2.63
C GLY A 90 -5.79 13.58 2.10
N LEU A 91 -6.49 12.86 2.96
CA LEU A 91 -7.32 11.71 2.57
C LEU A 91 -8.37 12.09 1.50
N GLU A 92 -9.03 13.24 1.63
CA GLU A 92 -10.02 13.73 0.66
C GLU A 92 -9.43 13.82 -0.76
N LEU A 93 -8.28 14.48 -0.90
CA LEU A 93 -7.64 14.66 -2.20
C LEU A 93 -7.18 13.31 -2.82
N LYS A 94 -6.75 12.37 -1.99
CA LYS A 94 -6.32 11.04 -2.43
C LYS A 94 -7.51 10.22 -2.94
N ILE A 95 -8.63 10.23 -2.24
CA ILE A 95 -9.86 9.56 -2.68
C ILE A 95 -10.37 10.18 -3.98
N LEU A 96 -10.51 11.51 -4.05
CA LEU A 96 -10.96 12.19 -5.26
C LEU A 96 -10.03 11.96 -6.47
N GLY A 97 -8.72 11.91 -6.22
CA GLY A 97 -7.73 11.57 -7.25
C GLY A 97 -7.87 10.12 -7.75
N GLY A 98 -8.09 9.17 -6.85
CA GLY A 98 -8.34 7.78 -7.20
C GLY A 98 -9.61 7.57 -8.02
N LEU A 99 -10.69 8.26 -7.66
CA LEU A 99 -11.94 8.25 -8.45
C LEU A 99 -11.72 8.65 -9.90
N LYS A 100 -10.94 9.72 -10.12
CA LYS A 100 -10.59 10.18 -11.48
C LYS A 100 -9.77 9.17 -12.26
N SER A 101 -9.06 8.29 -11.56
CA SER A 101 -8.26 7.22 -12.13
C SER A 101 -9.01 5.90 -12.33
N GLY A 102 -10.33 5.88 -12.09
CA GLY A 102 -11.17 4.70 -12.28
C GLY A 102 -11.13 3.69 -11.13
N ILE A 103 -10.59 4.07 -9.97
CA ILE A 103 -10.61 3.22 -8.78
C ILE A 103 -12.01 3.21 -8.17
N THR A 104 -12.46 2.03 -7.76
CA THR A 104 -13.80 1.82 -7.16
C THR A 104 -13.73 1.35 -5.71
N ASN A 105 -12.58 0.88 -5.24
CA ASN A 105 -12.36 0.35 -3.90
C ASN A 105 -11.18 1.08 -3.24
N PHE A 106 -11.42 1.69 -2.08
CA PHE A 106 -10.43 2.50 -1.38
C PHE A 106 -10.16 1.95 0.01
N ILE A 107 -8.88 1.70 0.31
CA ILE A 107 -8.42 1.30 1.64
C ILE A 107 -7.72 2.49 2.29
N TYR A 108 -8.10 2.78 3.52
CA TYR A 108 -7.56 3.89 4.30
C TYR A 108 -7.31 3.47 5.76
N PRO A 109 -6.39 4.16 6.49
CA PRO A 109 -6.13 3.85 7.89
C PRO A 109 -7.36 4.11 8.79
N GLU A 110 -7.65 3.21 9.72
CA GLU A 110 -8.75 3.40 10.67
C GLU A 110 -8.58 4.68 11.50
N GLU A 111 -7.35 5.09 11.78
CA GLU A 111 -7.05 6.36 12.45
C GLU A 111 -7.57 7.59 11.71
N ASN A 112 -7.79 7.49 10.38
CA ASN A 112 -8.42 8.55 9.58
C ASN A 112 -9.96 8.48 9.53
N LEU A 113 -10.61 7.67 10.36
CA LEU A 113 -12.06 7.49 10.32
C LEU A 113 -12.83 8.81 10.50
N LYS A 114 -12.35 9.72 11.33
CA LYS A 114 -12.99 11.04 11.51
C LYS A 114 -12.91 11.87 10.24
N ASP A 115 -11.75 11.91 9.60
CA ASP A 115 -11.55 12.62 8.33
C ASP A 115 -12.43 12.01 7.24
N PHE A 116 -12.48 10.66 7.21
CA PHE A 116 -13.32 9.93 6.25
C PHE A 116 -14.81 10.28 6.41
N ASN A 117 -15.34 10.27 7.63
CA ASN A 117 -16.75 10.60 7.86
C ASN A 117 -17.10 12.01 7.38
N LEU A 118 -16.26 13.01 7.66
CA LEU A 118 -16.44 14.38 7.22
C LEU A 118 -16.44 14.51 5.69
N LEU A 119 -15.46 13.89 5.03
CA LEU A 119 -15.39 13.93 3.56
C LEU A 119 -16.52 13.14 2.90
N TYR A 120 -16.97 12.04 3.51
CA TYR A 120 -18.05 11.22 2.98
C TYR A 120 -19.38 11.97 3.00
N GLU A 121 -19.70 12.63 4.11
CA GLU A 121 -20.89 13.49 4.22
C GLU A 121 -20.86 14.63 3.19
N LYS A 122 -19.70 15.28 3.04
CA LYS A 122 -19.51 16.38 2.08
C LYS A 122 -19.69 15.94 0.63
N HIS A 123 -19.32 14.72 0.29
CA HIS A 123 -19.33 14.17 -1.07
C HIS A 123 -20.28 12.99 -1.25
N LEU A 124 -21.31 12.85 -0.43
CA LEU A 124 -22.19 11.69 -0.36
C LEU A 124 -22.71 11.25 -1.74
N THR A 125 -23.18 12.17 -2.55
CA THR A 125 -23.74 11.86 -3.88
C THR A 125 -22.70 11.25 -4.82
N LEU A 126 -21.45 11.69 -4.71
CA LEU A 126 -20.33 11.18 -5.51
C LEU A 126 -19.85 9.83 -5.00
N LEU A 127 -19.72 9.68 -3.67
CA LEU A 127 -19.03 8.55 -3.04
C LEU A 127 -19.92 7.32 -2.81
N LYS A 128 -21.25 7.47 -2.83
CA LYS A 128 -22.21 6.38 -2.51
C LYS A 128 -22.08 5.11 -3.34
N ASN A 129 -21.47 5.19 -4.52
CA ASN A 129 -21.33 4.05 -5.44
C ASN A 129 -19.93 3.39 -5.36
N PHE A 130 -19.10 3.80 -4.39
CA PHE A 130 -17.74 3.29 -4.20
C PHE A 130 -17.62 2.57 -2.86
N ASN A 131 -16.66 1.68 -2.77
CA ASN A 131 -16.42 0.89 -1.57
C ASN A 131 -15.23 1.45 -0.81
N PHE A 132 -15.38 1.52 0.52
CA PHE A 132 -14.35 2.04 1.42
C PHE A 132 -14.09 1.05 2.54
N TYR A 133 -12.82 0.78 2.78
CA TYR A 133 -12.35 -0.17 3.77
C TYR A 133 -11.35 0.48 4.70
N LYS A 134 -11.65 0.52 5.98
CA LYS A 134 -10.70 0.96 7.00
C LYS A 134 -9.87 -0.23 7.47
N VAL A 135 -8.58 -0.03 7.65
CA VAL A 135 -7.64 -1.06 8.08
C VAL A 135 -6.69 -0.53 9.14
N ASN A 136 -6.24 -1.42 10.03
CA ASN A 136 -5.25 -1.13 11.06
C ASN A 136 -3.87 -1.72 10.76
N ASN A 137 -3.83 -2.76 9.93
CA ASN A 137 -2.61 -3.50 9.67
C ASN A 137 -2.54 -4.02 8.23
N ILE A 138 -1.34 -4.41 7.84
CA ILE A 138 -1.05 -4.85 6.47
C ILE A 138 -1.72 -6.18 6.11
N TYR A 139 -2.02 -7.06 7.08
CA TYR A 139 -2.67 -8.34 6.82
C TYR A 139 -4.09 -8.14 6.31
N GLU A 140 -4.85 -7.22 6.91
CA GLU A 140 -6.19 -6.85 6.43
C GLU A 140 -6.15 -6.32 5.00
N ALA A 141 -5.15 -5.52 4.67
CA ALA A 141 -4.98 -4.99 3.31
C ALA A 141 -4.59 -6.10 2.31
N ILE A 142 -3.76 -7.06 2.71
CA ILE A 142 -3.40 -8.24 1.91
C ILE A 142 -4.65 -9.04 1.56
N ASP A 143 -5.48 -9.34 2.55
CA ASP A 143 -6.71 -10.14 2.37
C ASP A 143 -7.72 -9.44 1.43
N LEU A 144 -7.78 -8.12 1.47
CA LEU A 144 -8.67 -7.34 0.61
C LEU A 144 -8.17 -7.23 -0.84
N MET A 145 -6.86 -7.02 -1.03
CA MET A 145 -6.30 -6.62 -2.33
C MET A 145 -5.68 -7.74 -3.15
N LEU A 146 -5.26 -8.85 -2.54
CA LEU A 146 -4.53 -9.91 -3.25
C LEU A 146 -5.41 -11.10 -3.62
N ILE A 147 -5.10 -11.68 -4.78
CA ILE A 147 -5.73 -12.90 -5.31
C ILE A 147 -4.68 -13.91 -5.77
#